data_4639da6d941869062ca3c31584dd5b98
#
_entry.id   4639da6d941869062ca3c31584dd5b98
#
_cell.length_a   1.000
_cell.length_b   1.000
_cell.length_c   1.000
_cell.angle_alpha   90.00
_cell.angle_beta   90.00
_cell.angle_gamma   90.00
#
_symmetry.space_group_name_H-M   'P 1'
#
loop_
_entity.id
_entity.type
_entity.pdbx_description
1 polymer ?
#
loop_
_entity_poly.entity_id
_entity_poly.type
_entity_poly.pdbx_seq_one_letter_code
_entity_poly.pdbx_strand_id
1 'polypeptide(L)'
;MAGKTTAGIRGRAGEGVYGVYAIVVYSVDMRKVSTAERIAAAAGKLLERGGAEAVTMRRVAGAVGITPMALYRHYSDRDGLLNALADGGFAGLAAGLKSTRMPVEVEARVMKVVDVFLDFALEKPRLFELMFLRRREGARRFPEDFRAGRSPTANFAAEAFEAGMKSGIFREDDAWEMTFETGALIQGLAMLYVGGRVGLSEKEFRALCHRAFRRYFHGIRR
;
A
#
# COMPACT_ATOMS: atom_id res chain seq x y z
N MET A 1 43.87 18.97 -26.91
CA MET A 1 42.43 19.38 -27.00
C MET A 1 41.59 18.27 -26.43
N ALA A 2 41.02 18.49 -25.26
CA ALA A 2 40.32 17.48 -24.47
C ALA A 2 38.82 17.66 -24.67
N GLY A 3 38.14 16.62 -25.16
CA GLY A 3 36.71 16.53 -25.24
C GLY A 3 36.19 15.64 -24.13
N LYS A 4 35.61 16.20 -23.08
CA LYS A 4 34.90 15.45 -22.03
C LYS A 4 33.51 15.10 -22.52
N THR A 5 33.26 13.80 -22.73
CA THR A 5 31.93 13.24 -22.97
C THR A 5 31.30 12.96 -21.63
N THR A 6 30.33 13.75 -21.24
CA THR A 6 29.44 13.49 -20.11
C THR A 6 28.40 12.46 -20.53
N ALA A 7 28.54 11.21 -20.09
CA ALA A 7 27.53 10.17 -20.23
C ALA A 7 26.39 10.46 -19.26
N GLY A 8 25.26 10.88 -19.80
CA GLY A 8 24.02 11.06 -19.04
C GLY A 8 23.42 9.69 -18.68
N ILE A 9 23.33 9.43 -17.40
CA ILE A 9 22.57 8.30 -16.86
C ILE A 9 21.09 8.63 -17.04
N ARG A 10 20.48 8.15 -18.10
CA ARG A 10 19.02 8.07 -18.22
C ARG A 10 18.57 6.86 -17.43
N GLY A 11 18.17 7.10 -16.17
CA GLY A 11 17.40 6.14 -15.42
C GLY A 11 16.06 5.91 -16.14
N ARG A 12 15.80 4.68 -16.56
CA ARG A 12 14.47 4.25 -16.98
C ARG A 12 13.55 4.38 -15.77
N ALA A 13 12.64 5.35 -15.81
CA ALA A 13 11.51 5.39 -14.92
C ALA A 13 10.71 4.09 -15.16
N GLY A 14 10.64 3.23 -14.14
CA GLY A 14 9.82 2.03 -14.18
C GLY A 14 8.36 2.45 -14.32
N GLU A 15 7.72 1.98 -15.38
CA GLU A 15 6.27 2.04 -15.53
C GLU A 15 5.64 1.03 -14.54
N GLY A 16 5.73 1.35 -13.23
CA GLY A 16 5.03 0.62 -12.19
C GLY A 16 3.54 0.99 -12.21
N VAL A 17 2.69 0.02 -11.88
CA VAL A 17 1.23 0.14 -11.76
C VAL A 17 0.81 1.35 -10.89
N TYR A 18 1.68 1.83 -10.02
CA TYR A 18 1.51 3.01 -9.16
C TYR A 18 1.89 4.34 -9.84
N GLY A 19 2.46 4.31 -11.02
CA GLY A 19 2.71 5.52 -11.83
C GLY A 19 1.42 6.29 -12.09
N VAL A 20 0.29 5.61 -12.26
CA VAL A 20 -1.03 6.22 -12.44
C VAL A 20 -1.50 6.93 -11.17
N TYR A 21 -1.20 6.41 -9.97
CA TYR A 21 -1.57 7.05 -8.70
C TYR A 21 -0.67 8.25 -8.38
N ALA A 22 0.62 8.16 -8.70
CA ALA A 22 1.52 9.30 -8.66
C ALA A 22 1.09 10.38 -9.67
N ILE A 23 0.61 9.99 -10.85
CA ILE A 23 0.09 10.89 -11.88
C ILE A 23 -1.20 11.58 -11.42
N VAL A 24 -2.12 10.90 -10.76
CA VAL A 24 -3.35 11.51 -10.22
C VAL A 24 -3.04 12.49 -9.08
N VAL A 25 -2.00 12.25 -8.29
CA VAL A 25 -1.60 13.17 -7.20
C VAL A 25 -0.61 14.26 -7.67
N TYR A 26 0.16 14.04 -8.76
CA TYR A 26 1.25 14.94 -9.16
C TYR A 26 1.15 15.56 -10.56
N SER A 27 0.22 15.13 -11.43
CA SER A 27 0.06 15.66 -12.79
C SER A 27 -1.31 16.28 -13.10
N VAL A 28 -2.17 16.44 -12.10
CA VAL A 28 -3.41 17.21 -12.26
C VAL A 28 -3.05 18.67 -12.39
N ASP A 29 -3.58 19.33 -13.40
CA ASP A 29 -3.48 20.79 -13.56
C ASP A 29 -3.86 21.48 -12.24
N MET A 30 -2.88 22.06 -11.56
CA MET A 30 -2.98 22.67 -10.22
C MET A 30 -4.12 23.68 -10.09
N ARG A 31 -4.71 24.13 -11.21
CA ARG A 31 -5.82 25.07 -11.26
C ARG A 31 -7.19 24.43 -11.02
N LYS A 32 -7.28 23.07 -11.09
CA LYS A 32 -8.53 22.30 -10.90
C LYS A 32 -8.54 21.42 -9.66
N VAL A 33 -7.43 21.38 -8.89
CA VAL A 33 -7.29 20.55 -7.70
C VAL A 33 -8.00 21.21 -6.51
N SER A 34 -8.91 20.50 -5.88
CA SER A 34 -9.61 20.98 -4.69
C SER A 34 -8.63 21.28 -3.54
N THR A 35 -9.03 22.15 -2.63
CA THR A 35 -8.23 22.46 -1.42
C THR A 35 -8.00 21.20 -0.59
N ALA A 36 -8.96 20.29 -0.49
CA ALA A 36 -8.81 19.03 0.23
C ALA A 36 -7.73 18.13 -0.39
N GLU A 37 -7.67 18.04 -1.72
CA GLU A 37 -6.63 17.28 -2.43
C GLU A 37 -5.23 17.92 -2.24
N ARG A 38 -5.14 19.25 -2.27
CA ARG A 38 -3.88 19.96 -1.99
C ARG A 38 -3.40 19.71 -0.56
N ILE A 39 -4.30 19.69 0.41
CA ILE A 39 -4.01 19.37 1.81
C ILE A 39 -3.49 17.93 1.92
N ALA A 40 -4.20 16.96 1.34
CA ALA A 40 -3.81 15.55 1.36
C ALA A 40 -2.44 15.33 0.70
N ALA A 41 -2.17 15.96 -0.45
CA ALA A 41 -0.89 15.89 -1.13
C ALA A 41 0.26 16.49 -0.30
N ALA A 42 0.04 17.65 0.34
CA ALA A 42 1.04 18.29 1.19
C ALA A 42 1.33 17.44 2.45
N ALA A 43 0.29 16.91 3.09
CA ALA A 43 0.41 16.04 4.24
C ALA A 43 1.13 14.72 3.88
N GLY A 44 0.83 14.11 2.72
CA GLY A 44 1.53 12.95 2.20
C GLY A 44 3.03 13.19 1.99
N LYS A 45 3.40 14.34 1.41
CA LYS A 45 4.83 14.72 1.27
C LYS A 45 5.54 14.87 2.61
N LEU A 46 4.87 15.43 3.62
CA LEU A 46 5.43 15.55 4.96
C LEU A 46 5.56 14.18 5.63
N LEU A 47 4.58 13.30 5.44
CA LEU A 47 4.61 11.92 5.92
C LEU A 47 5.82 11.17 5.36
N GLU A 48 6.03 11.19 4.04
CA GLU A 48 7.15 10.48 3.40
C GLU A 48 8.52 11.00 3.85
N ARG A 49 8.64 12.29 4.13
CA ARG A 49 9.91 12.90 4.57
C ARG A 49 10.26 12.62 6.03
N GLY A 50 9.28 12.55 6.92
CA GLY A 50 9.56 12.52 8.35
C GLY A 50 8.54 11.72 9.18
N GLY A 51 7.80 10.82 8.56
CA GLY A 51 6.81 9.99 9.23
C GLY A 51 5.61 10.77 9.76
N ALA A 52 4.76 10.08 10.51
CA ALA A 52 3.54 10.69 11.06
C ALA A 52 3.84 11.94 11.90
N GLU A 53 4.96 11.98 12.62
CA GLU A 53 5.32 13.11 13.49
C GLU A 53 5.65 14.40 12.70
N ALA A 54 6.02 14.28 11.43
CA ALA A 54 6.21 15.42 10.56
C ALA A 54 4.90 16.07 10.11
N VAL A 55 3.77 15.34 10.17
CA VAL A 55 2.44 15.83 9.78
C VAL A 55 1.81 16.57 10.94
N THR A 56 1.91 17.90 10.94
CA THR A 56 1.22 18.77 11.90
C THR A 56 0.33 19.76 11.17
N MET A 57 -0.79 20.15 11.77
CA MET A 57 -1.77 21.08 11.17
C MET A 57 -1.08 22.37 10.67
N ARG A 58 -0.16 22.93 11.48
CA ARG A 58 0.58 24.16 11.12
C ARG A 58 1.50 23.96 9.91
N ARG A 59 2.24 22.84 9.85
CA ARG A 59 3.16 22.56 8.73
C ARG A 59 2.39 22.30 7.44
N VAL A 60 1.27 21.56 7.51
CA VAL A 60 0.42 21.28 6.36
C VAL A 60 -0.23 22.57 5.86
N ALA A 61 -0.79 23.40 6.73
CA ALA A 61 -1.36 24.68 6.35
C ALA A 61 -0.33 25.58 5.66
N GLY A 62 0.88 25.68 6.23
CA GLY A 62 1.98 26.42 5.63
C GLY A 62 2.41 25.90 4.25
N ALA A 63 2.45 24.57 4.09
CA ALA A 63 2.82 23.92 2.81
C ALA A 63 1.76 24.13 1.70
N VAL A 64 0.49 24.33 2.08
CA VAL A 64 -0.62 24.58 1.14
C VAL A 64 -0.81 26.09 0.89
N GLY A 65 -0.28 26.95 1.77
CA GLY A 65 -0.47 28.40 1.72
C GLY A 65 -1.84 28.83 2.21
N ILE A 66 -2.39 28.15 3.22
CA ILE A 66 -3.66 28.49 3.88
C ILE A 66 -3.45 28.72 5.38
N THR A 67 -4.43 29.34 6.03
CA THR A 67 -4.39 29.48 7.50
C THR A 67 -4.69 28.14 8.19
N PRO A 68 -4.17 27.89 9.41
CA PRO A 68 -4.56 26.71 10.19
C PRO A 68 -6.07 26.62 10.40
N MET A 69 -6.75 27.74 10.58
CA MET A 69 -8.21 27.78 10.71
C MET A 69 -8.94 27.28 9.46
N ALA A 70 -8.41 27.61 8.27
CA ALA A 70 -8.96 27.09 7.01
C ALA A 70 -8.74 25.58 6.88
N LEU A 71 -7.62 25.06 7.40
CA LEU A 71 -7.35 23.60 7.42
C LEU A 71 -8.34 22.87 8.35
N TYR A 72 -8.66 23.42 9.52
CA TYR A 72 -9.64 22.85 10.46
C TYR A 72 -11.07 22.73 9.90
N ARG A 73 -11.41 23.47 8.84
CA ARG A 73 -12.68 23.27 8.11
C ARG A 73 -12.73 21.99 7.29
N HIS A 74 -11.56 21.42 6.96
CA HIS A 74 -11.45 20.18 6.18
C HIS A 74 -11.19 18.96 7.06
N TYR A 75 -10.42 19.12 8.13
CA TYR A 75 -10.05 18.05 9.07
C TYR A 75 -10.14 18.57 10.49
N SER A 76 -10.93 17.91 11.34
CA SER A 76 -11.18 18.32 12.72
C SER A 76 -9.90 18.47 13.55
N ASP A 77 -8.94 17.59 13.29
CA ASP A 77 -7.68 17.52 14.00
C ASP A 77 -6.60 16.79 13.17
N ARG A 78 -5.43 16.60 13.77
CA ARG A 78 -4.31 15.89 13.16
C ARG A 78 -4.62 14.41 12.90
N ASP A 79 -5.33 13.77 13.79
CA ASP A 79 -5.65 12.34 13.67
C ASP A 79 -6.67 12.09 12.56
N GLY A 80 -7.66 12.97 12.39
CA GLY A 80 -8.55 12.96 11.24
C GLY A 80 -7.82 13.10 9.91
N LEU A 81 -6.82 13.99 9.84
CA LEU A 81 -5.97 14.13 8.66
C LEU A 81 -5.13 12.86 8.40
N LEU A 82 -4.52 12.29 9.45
CA LEU A 82 -3.74 11.04 9.32
C LEU A 82 -4.63 9.85 8.93
N ASN A 83 -5.85 9.76 9.46
CA ASN A 83 -6.84 8.75 9.06
C ASN A 83 -7.20 8.89 7.58
N ALA A 84 -7.44 10.10 7.10
CA ALA A 84 -7.72 10.34 5.67
C ALA A 84 -6.54 9.93 4.77
N LEU A 85 -5.29 10.18 5.19
CA LEU A 85 -4.11 9.71 4.47
C LEU A 85 -4.04 8.18 4.41
N ALA A 86 -4.29 7.50 5.53
CA ALA A 86 -4.31 6.05 5.57
C ALA A 86 -5.43 5.45 4.70
N ASP A 87 -6.62 6.04 4.72
CA ASP A 87 -7.76 5.60 3.88
C ASP A 87 -7.46 5.84 2.39
N GLY A 88 -6.82 6.95 2.05
CA GLY A 88 -6.28 7.19 0.71
C GLY A 88 -5.24 6.15 0.29
N GLY A 89 -4.38 5.73 1.22
CA GLY A 89 -3.42 4.64 1.01
C GLY A 89 -4.11 3.30 0.70
N PHE A 90 -5.13 2.92 1.47
CA PHE A 90 -5.92 1.70 1.20
C PHE A 90 -6.67 1.78 -0.13
N ALA A 91 -7.25 2.94 -0.45
CA ALA A 91 -7.90 3.16 -1.74
C ALA A 91 -6.91 3.02 -2.91
N GLY A 92 -5.69 3.56 -2.74
CA GLY A 92 -4.61 3.44 -3.73
C GLY A 92 -4.14 2.00 -3.93
N LEU A 93 -3.93 1.27 -2.86
CA LEU A 93 -3.56 -0.14 -2.92
C LEU A 93 -4.65 -0.97 -3.61
N ALA A 94 -5.92 -0.73 -3.26
CA ALA A 94 -7.06 -1.40 -3.91
C ALA A 94 -7.17 -1.06 -5.40
N ALA A 95 -6.94 0.21 -5.78
CA ALA A 95 -6.91 0.63 -7.18
C ALA A 95 -5.77 -0.03 -7.96
N GLY A 96 -4.59 -0.17 -7.34
CA GLY A 96 -3.46 -0.92 -7.90
C GLY A 96 -3.80 -2.38 -8.17
N LEU A 97 -4.43 -3.06 -7.22
CA LEU A 97 -4.91 -4.43 -7.39
C LEU A 97 -5.94 -4.54 -8.51
N LYS A 98 -6.91 -3.63 -8.55
CA LYS A 98 -7.97 -3.61 -9.57
C LYS A 98 -7.44 -3.36 -10.99
N SER A 99 -6.41 -2.53 -11.15
CA SER A 99 -5.79 -2.25 -12.45
C SER A 99 -4.81 -3.33 -12.90
N THR A 100 -4.40 -4.22 -12.00
CA THR A 100 -3.45 -5.29 -12.30
C THR A 100 -4.14 -6.43 -13.04
N ARG A 101 -3.55 -6.86 -14.17
CA ARG A 101 -4.00 -8.09 -14.85
C ARG A 101 -3.70 -9.30 -13.97
N MET A 102 -4.76 -9.90 -13.43
CA MET A 102 -4.65 -11.06 -12.56
C MET A 102 -4.42 -12.35 -13.39
N PRO A 103 -3.49 -13.23 -12.94
CA PRO A 103 -3.32 -14.55 -13.53
C PRO A 103 -4.59 -15.41 -13.43
N VAL A 104 -4.71 -16.40 -14.33
CA VAL A 104 -5.81 -17.38 -14.27
C VAL A 104 -5.60 -18.35 -13.12
N GLU A 105 -4.35 -18.81 -12.94
CA GLU A 105 -4.00 -19.76 -11.89
C GLU A 105 -4.14 -19.14 -10.50
N VAL A 106 -4.74 -19.88 -9.57
CA VAL A 106 -5.10 -19.41 -8.24
C VAL A 106 -3.87 -19.00 -7.43
N GLU A 107 -2.85 -19.87 -7.34
CA GLU A 107 -1.63 -19.54 -6.57
C GLU A 107 -0.90 -18.33 -7.16
N ALA A 108 -0.81 -18.25 -8.49
CA ALA A 108 -0.21 -17.11 -9.17
C ALA A 108 -1.01 -15.82 -8.92
N ARG A 109 -2.34 -15.92 -8.76
CA ARG A 109 -3.21 -14.79 -8.40
C ARG A 109 -2.91 -14.28 -7.00
N VAL A 110 -2.83 -15.16 -6.01
CA VAL A 110 -2.45 -14.77 -4.63
C VAL A 110 -1.04 -14.18 -4.63
N MET A 111 -0.08 -14.80 -5.33
CA MET A 111 1.28 -14.26 -5.45
C MET A 111 1.30 -12.87 -6.09
N LYS A 112 0.41 -12.60 -7.06
CA LYS A 112 0.30 -11.27 -7.67
C LYS A 112 -0.22 -10.23 -6.68
N VAL A 113 -1.17 -10.60 -5.82
CA VAL A 113 -1.60 -9.74 -4.70
C VAL A 113 -0.44 -9.43 -3.75
N VAL A 114 0.38 -10.44 -3.42
CA VAL A 114 1.59 -10.28 -2.61
C VAL A 114 2.58 -9.31 -3.26
N ASP A 115 2.84 -9.43 -4.57
CA ASP A 115 3.76 -8.54 -5.27
C ASP A 115 3.27 -7.09 -5.25
N VAL A 116 1.99 -6.85 -5.54
CA VAL A 116 1.39 -5.51 -5.48
C VAL A 116 1.49 -4.91 -4.07
N PHE A 117 1.30 -5.73 -3.06
CA PHE A 117 1.44 -5.31 -1.66
C PHE A 117 2.90 -4.96 -1.31
N LEU A 118 3.85 -5.77 -1.75
CA LEU A 118 5.28 -5.52 -1.55
C LEU A 118 5.73 -4.26 -2.27
N ASP A 119 5.32 -4.06 -3.53
CA ASP A 119 5.60 -2.84 -4.27
C ASP A 119 5.15 -1.61 -3.48
N PHE A 120 3.90 -1.63 -3.00
CA PHE A 120 3.36 -0.54 -2.19
C PHE A 120 4.16 -0.31 -0.90
N ALA A 121 4.48 -1.38 -0.15
CA ALA A 121 5.19 -1.29 1.13
C ALA A 121 6.62 -0.73 0.96
N LEU A 122 7.30 -1.13 -0.12
CA LEU A 122 8.69 -0.72 -0.39
C LEU A 122 8.78 0.67 -1.02
N GLU A 123 7.83 1.05 -1.88
CA GLU A 123 7.78 2.38 -2.49
C GLU A 123 7.31 3.46 -1.51
N LYS A 124 6.44 3.11 -0.55
CA LYS A 124 5.80 4.05 0.38
C LYS A 124 5.85 3.58 1.84
N PRO A 125 7.06 3.37 2.39
CA PRO A 125 7.22 2.75 3.71
C PRO A 125 6.55 3.54 4.83
N ARG A 126 6.57 4.88 4.80
CA ARG A 126 5.95 5.71 5.83
C ARG A 126 4.42 5.68 5.78
N LEU A 127 3.86 5.63 4.58
CA LEU A 127 2.41 5.46 4.40
C LEU A 127 1.99 4.04 4.82
N PHE A 128 2.78 3.03 4.49
CA PHE A 128 2.59 1.66 4.93
C PHE A 128 2.58 1.56 6.48
N GLU A 129 3.56 2.16 7.16
CA GLU A 129 3.58 2.24 8.63
C GLU A 129 2.30 2.90 9.17
N LEU A 130 1.88 4.02 8.60
CA LEU A 130 0.66 4.73 9.00
C LEU A 130 -0.60 3.86 8.85
N MET A 131 -0.72 3.12 7.73
CA MET A 131 -1.88 2.29 7.42
C MET A 131 -2.02 1.07 8.32
N PHE A 132 -0.91 0.38 8.60
CA PHE A 132 -0.93 -0.95 9.20
C PHE A 132 -0.46 -1.00 10.65
N LEU A 133 0.32 -0.03 11.12
CA LEU A 133 0.89 -0.04 12.46
C LEU A 133 0.23 0.92 13.43
N ARG A 134 -0.25 2.05 12.94
CA ARG A 134 -0.86 3.03 13.82
C ARG A 134 -2.29 2.58 14.18
N ARG A 135 -2.57 2.54 15.49
CA ARG A 135 -3.96 2.38 15.97
C ARG A 135 -4.79 3.57 15.49
N ARG A 136 -5.90 3.29 14.80
CA ARG A 136 -6.80 4.29 14.20
C ARG A 136 -8.24 4.01 14.60
N GLU A 137 -8.99 5.08 14.82
CA GLU A 137 -10.43 4.97 14.89
C GLU A 137 -10.99 4.58 13.50
N GLY A 138 -11.99 3.71 13.47
CA GLY A 138 -12.56 3.20 12.21
C GLY A 138 -11.68 2.20 11.45
N ALA A 139 -10.53 1.75 12.02
CA ALA A 139 -9.77 0.64 11.44
C ALA A 139 -10.64 -0.61 11.32
N ARG A 140 -10.57 -1.29 10.17
CA ARG A 140 -11.34 -2.53 9.92
C ARG A 140 -10.89 -3.63 10.84
N ARG A 141 -11.85 -4.36 11.40
CA ARG A 141 -11.60 -5.44 12.36
C ARG A 141 -11.93 -6.79 11.74
N PHE A 142 -11.02 -7.74 11.93
CA PHE A 142 -11.28 -9.13 11.65
C PHE A 142 -12.05 -9.75 12.86
N PRO A 143 -13.03 -10.62 12.63
CA PRO A 143 -13.49 -11.12 11.32
C PRO A 143 -14.62 -10.28 10.68
N GLU A 144 -15.33 -9.42 11.42
CA GLU A 144 -16.61 -8.84 11.03
C GLU A 144 -16.51 -7.97 9.75
N ASP A 145 -15.54 -7.05 9.72
CA ASP A 145 -15.37 -6.13 8.58
C ASP A 145 -14.88 -6.86 7.32
N PHE A 146 -14.08 -7.90 7.51
CA PHE A 146 -13.54 -8.72 6.42
C PHE A 146 -14.66 -9.57 5.80
N ARG A 147 -15.40 -10.32 6.61
CA ARG A 147 -16.53 -11.13 6.15
C ARG A 147 -17.67 -10.31 5.53
N ALA A 148 -17.81 -9.06 5.97
CA ALA A 148 -18.74 -8.11 5.36
C ALA A 148 -18.23 -7.47 4.06
N GLY A 149 -17.04 -7.89 3.54
CA GLY A 149 -16.44 -7.34 2.31
C GLY A 149 -15.97 -5.89 2.41
N ARG A 150 -15.85 -5.36 3.64
CA ARG A 150 -15.45 -3.96 3.87
C ARG A 150 -13.95 -3.70 3.73
N SER A 151 -13.14 -4.72 3.39
CA SER A 151 -11.71 -4.61 3.14
C SER A 151 -11.41 -4.77 1.65
N PRO A 152 -11.39 -3.69 0.85
CA PRO A 152 -11.24 -3.79 -0.60
C PRO A 152 -9.96 -4.50 -1.06
N THR A 153 -8.90 -4.44 -0.26
CA THR A 153 -7.63 -5.12 -0.57
C THR A 153 -7.67 -6.60 -0.23
N ALA A 154 -8.33 -6.99 0.87
CA ALA A 154 -8.46 -8.39 1.30
C ALA A 154 -9.41 -9.19 0.40
N ASN A 155 -10.44 -8.55 -0.17
CA ASN A 155 -11.41 -9.21 -1.04
C ASN A 155 -10.73 -9.95 -2.21
N PHE A 156 -9.67 -9.38 -2.81
CA PHE A 156 -8.92 -10.02 -3.91
C PHE A 156 -8.27 -11.35 -3.51
N ALA A 157 -7.75 -11.44 -2.29
CA ALA A 157 -7.15 -12.67 -1.79
C ALA A 157 -8.24 -13.69 -1.40
N ALA A 158 -9.31 -13.25 -0.73
CA ALA A 158 -10.44 -14.10 -0.36
C ALA A 158 -11.08 -14.75 -1.59
N GLU A 159 -11.37 -13.97 -2.64
CA GLU A 159 -11.89 -14.49 -3.92
C GLU A 159 -10.94 -15.52 -4.55
N ALA A 160 -9.62 -15.33 -4.43
CA ALA A 160 -8.65 -16.29 -4.96
C ALA A 160 -8.65 -17.59 -4.13
N PHE A 161 -8.73 -17.52 -2.80
CA PHE A 161 -8.82 -18.70 -1.93
C PHE A 161 -10.12 -19.47 -2.15
N GLU A 162 -11.25 -18.77 -2.23
CA GLU A 162 -12.56 -19.40 -2.56
C GLU A 162 -12.52 -20.13 -3.90
N ALA A 163 -11.92 -19.50 -4.94
CA ALA A 163 -11.77 -20.12 -6.24
C ALA A 163 -10.84 -21.36 -6.18
N GLY A 164 -9.80 -21.33 -5.36
CA GLY A 164 -8.88 -22.44 -5.15
C GLY A 164 -9.52 -23.64 -4.47
N MET A 165 -10.34 -23.40 -3.45
CA MET A 165 -11.13 -24.43 -2.78
C MET A 165 -12.19 -25.03 -3.72
N LYS A 166 -12.94 -24.18 -4.43
CA LYS A 166 -13.96 -24.61 -5.40
C LYS A 166 -13.40 -25.45 -6.53
N SER A 167 -12.15 -25.17 -6.97
CA SER A 167 -11.47 -25.96 -8.00
C SER A 167 -10.74 -27.20 -7.47
N GLY A 168 -10.73 -27.43 -6.14
CA GLY A 168 -10.06 -28.57 -5.51
C GLY A 168 -8.53 -28.43 -5.44
N ILE A 169 -7.97 -27.26 -5.70
CA ILE A 169 -6.52 -26.99 -5.55
C ILE A 169 -6.15 -26.90 -4.06
N PHE A 170 -6.98 -26.18 -3.29
CA PHE A 170 -6.83 -26.05 -1.84
C PHE A 170 -7.82 -26.94 -1.11
N ARG A 171 -7.47 -27.36 0.10
CA ARG A 171 -8.41 -28.02 1.04
C ARG A 171 -9.54 -27.05 1.39
N GLU A 172 -10.69 -27.57 1.71
CA GLU A 172 -11.80 -26.78 2.21
C GLU A 172 -11.43 -26.17 3.57
N ASP A 173 -11.57 -24.86 3.68
CA ASP A 173 -11.20 -24.07 4.85
C ASP A 173 -11.92 -22.71 4.81
N ASP A 174 -11.67 -21.81 5.75
CA ASP A 174 -12.20 -20.46 5.79
C ASP A 174 -11.33 -19.49 4.94
N ALA A 175 -11.85 -19.06 3.80
CA ALA A 175 -11.15 -18.14 2.91
C ALA A 175 -10.76 -16.81 3.56
N TRP A 176 -11.53 -16.35 4.55
CA TRP A 176 -11.22 -15.10 5.26
C TRP A 176 -10.11 -15.29 6.29
N GLU A 177 -10.06 -16.44 6.97
CA GLU A 177 -8.94 -16.79 7.85
C GLU A 177 -7.66 -16.93 7.04
N MET A 178 -7.67 -17.68 5.93
CA MET A 178 -6.55 -17.81 5.01
C MET A 178 -6.06 -16.43 4.49
N THR A 179 -7.01 -15.54 4.17
CA THR A 179 -6.71 -14.17 3.74
C THR A 179 -6.06 -13.36 4.87
N PHE A 180 -6.55 -13.46 6.09
CA PHE A 180 -6.01 -12.77 7.24
C PHE A 180 -4.61 -13.27 7.61
N GLU A 181 -4.40 -14.59 7.61
CA GLU A 181 -3.10 -15.24 7.88
C GLU A 181 -2.04 -14.82 6.84
N THR A 182 -2.39 -14.90 5.55
CA THR A 182 -1.48 -14.49 4.47
C THR A 182 -1.22 -12.98 4.48
N GLY A 183 -2.22 -12.18 4.84
CA GLY A 183 -2.07 -10.75 5.10
C GLY A 183 -1.10 -10.47 6.26
N ALA A 184 -1.23 -11.18 7.37
CA ALA A 184 -0.33 -11.06 8.52
C ALA A 184 1.10 -11.48 8.17
N LEU A 185 1.27 -12.55 7.39
CA LEU A 185 2.57 -13.02 6.92
C LEU A 185 3.30 -11.96 6.10
N ILE A 186 2.64 -11.40 5.08
CA ILE A 186 3.29 -10.41 4.21
C ILE A 186 3.53 -9.08 4.94
N GLN A 187 2.60 -8.64 5.78
CA GLN A 187 2.76 -7.45 6.60
C GLN A 187 3.95 -7.59 7.55
N GLY A 188 4.05 -8.72 8.26
CA GLY A 188 5.14 -8.98 9.18
C GLY A 188 6.50 -8.97 8.47
N LEU A 189 6.62 -9.64 7.32
CA LEU A 189 7.85 -9.65 6.52
C LEU A 189 8.21 -8.24 6.03
N ALA A 190 7.26 -7.49 5.47
CA ALA A 190 7.48 -6.13 4.99
C ALA A 190 7.90 -5.19 6.12
N MET A 191 7.28 -5.29 7.30
CA MET A 191 7.64 -4.50 8.48
C MET A 191 9.07 -4.76 8.94
N LEU A 192 9.49 -6.02 8.98
CA LEU A 192 10.86 -6.38 9.35
C LEU A 192 11.87 -5.81 8.36
N TYR A 193 11.54 -5.82 7.07
CA TYR A 193 12.42 -5.28 6.02
C TYR A 193 12.50 -3.75 6.08
N VAL A 194 11.36 -3.06 6.09
CA VAL A 194 11.27 -1.59 6.20
C VAL A 194 11.90 -1.08 7.49
N GLY A 195 11.75 -1.84 8.59
CA GLY A 195 12.36 -1.55 9.88
C GLY A 195 13.87 -1.86 9.97
N GLY A 196 14.53 -2.22 8.85
CA GLY A 196 15.97 -2.46 8.79
C GLY A 196 16.44 -3.72 9.53
N ARG A 197 15.53 -4.67 9.83
CA ARG A 197 15.83 -5.92 10.56
C ARG A 197 16.19 -7.09 9.63
N VAL A 198 16.20 -6.86 8.32
CA VAL A 198 16.52 -7.86 7.30
C VAL A 198 17.67 -7.35 6.46
N GLY A 199 18.83 -8.00 6.55
CA GLY A 199 20.05 -7.63 5.82
C GLY A 199 20.13 -8.26 4.42
N LEU A 200 19.03 -8.21 3.65
CA LEU A 200 18.95 -8.71 2.28
C LEU A 200 18.74 -7.55 1.32
N SER A 201 19.20 -7.71 0.09
CA SER A 201 18.79 -6.82 -1.01
C SER A 201 17.29 -6.96 -1.27
N GLU A 202 16.67 -5.97 -1.91
CA GLU A 202 15.24 -6.03 -2.24
C GLU A 202 14.89 -7.28 -3.05
N LYS A 203 15.72 -7.65 -4.03
CA LYS A 203 15.54 -8.86 -4.84
C LYS A 203 15.53 -10.13 -3.99
N GLU A 204 16.46 -10.25 -3.06
CA GLU A 204 16.57 -11.42 -2.17
C GLU A 204 15.41 -11.46 -1.17
N PHE A 205 14.99 -10.28 -0.68
CA PHE A 205 13.83 -10.16 0.20
C PHE A 205 12.52 -10.57 -0.50
N ARG A 206 12.29 -10.11 -1.73
CA ARG A 206 11.14 -10.55 -2.54
C ARG A 206 11.16 -12.06 -2.76
N ALA A 207 12.33 -12.63 -3.06
CA ALA A 207 12.48 -14.08 -3.20
C ALA A 207 12.22 -14.83 -1.89
N LEU A 208 12.58 -14.25 -0.72
CA LEU A 208 12.23 -14.79 0.59
C LEU A 208 10.71 -14.81 0.80
N CYS A 209 10.02 -13.71 0.52
CA CYS A 209 8.57 -13.62 0.61
C CYS A 209 7.89 -14.67 -0.28
N HIS A 210 8.31 -14.80 -1.53
CA HIS A 210 7.79 -15.81 -2.46
C HIS A 210 8.00 -17.24 -1.94
N ARG A 211 9.14 -17.55 -1.32
CA ARG A 211 9.37 -18.87 -0.70
C ARG A 211 8.45 -19.09 0.51
N ALA A 212 8.19 -18.08 1.32
CA ALA A 212 7.30 -18.19 2.47
C ALA A 212 5.86 -18.52 2.01
N PHE A 213 5.36 -17.82 0.99
CA PHE A 213 4.04 -18.12 0.42
C PHE A 213 3.96 -19.48 -0.24
N ARG A 214 5.00 -19.95 -0.95
CA ARG A 214 5.02 -21.32 -1.49
C ARG A 214 4.95 -22.39 -0.39
N ARG A 215 5.58 -22.16 0.76
CA ARG A 215 5.44 -23.07 1.92
C ARG A 215 4.02 -23.05 2.47
N TYR A 216 3.41 -21.87 2.55
CA TYR A 216 2.01 -21.74 2.96
C TYR A 216 1.09 -22.50 2.02
N PHE A 217 1.20 -22.31 0.70
CA PHE A 217 0.42 -23.06 -0.29
C PHE A 217 0.61 -24.56 -0.18
N HIS A 218 1.85 -25.02 -0.01
CA HIS A 218 2.12 -26.45 0.20
C HIS A 218 1.37 -27.01 1.43
N GLY A 219 1.21 -26.20 2.48
CA GLY A 219 0.49 -26.57 3.69
C GLY A 219 -1.04 -26.66 3.52
N ILE A 220 -1.61 -25.92 2.56
CA ILE A 220 -3.07 -25.85 2.35
C ILE A 220 -3.54 -26.59 1.10
N ARG A 221 -2.66 -27.10 0.27
CA ARG A 221 -3.02 -27.93 -0.89
C ARG A 221 -3.77 -29.20 -0.46
N ARG A 222 -4.67 -29.66 -1.34
CA ARG A 222 -5.40 -30.91 -1.21
C ARG A 222 -4.52 -32.11 -1.48
#